data_ac1e7a510ba2af8256b5b97cf2c2d53d
#
_entry.id   ac1e7a510ba2af8256b5b97cf2c2d53d
#
_cell.length_a   1.000
_cell.length_b   1.000
_cell.length_c   1.000
_cell.angle_alpha   90.00
_cell.angle_beta   90.00
_cell.angle_gamma   90.00
#
_symmetry.space_group_name_H-M   'P 1'
#
loop_
_entity.id
_entity.type
_entity.pdbx_description
1 polymer ?
#
loop_
_entity_poly.entity_id
_entity_poly.type
_entity_poly.pdbx_seq_one_letter_code
_entity_poly.pdbx_strand_id
1 'polypeptide(L)'
;MTHILKEHPEWQLKELTSRGISSVSSAMDVTNEAAVAFTFSLYQEYMALFTGCRYFHIGADEFADFDDFECYPALADRGQEKFEGYVNSIAALVRQAGFIPRVWNDAFFRKNRTSTLSKELEITYWTRWQKEMAPVQTFLDEGYSVINFNDNYLYYVLGENAGYSYPTAQKIKEEWQPDLFASEQKVKREHQEQIKGAALAIWCDKPEAKEEETIFLEIVKLMAAFSEHFYQ
;
A
#
# COMPACT_ATOMS: atom_id res chain seq x y z
N MET A 1 0.15 13.31 -2.51
CA MET A 1 -0.42 14.14 -1.42
C MET A 1 0.47 15.37 -1.10
N THR A 2 1.79 15.23 -1.03
CA THR A 2 2.73 16.32 -0.62
C THR A 2 2.55 17.66 -1.36
N HIS A 3 2.28 17.66 -2.67
CA HIS A 3 2.05 18.90 -3.42
C HIS A 3 0.76 19.61 -2.98
N ILE A 4 -0.32 18.84 -2.78
CA ILE A 4 -1.61 19.37 -2.30
C ILE A 4 -1.45 19.97 -0.90
N LEU A 5 -0.71 19.26 -0.02
CA LEU A 5 -0.47 19.72 1.35
C LEU A 5 0.47 20.91 1.47
N LYS A 6 1.23 21.25 0.43
CA LYS A 6 1.98 22.52 0.36
C LYS A 6 1.06 23.70 0.09
N GLU A 7 0.06 23.53 -0.77
CA GLU A 7 -0.93 24.57 -1.07
C GLU A 7 -1.97 24.71 0.05
N HIS A 8 -2.18 23.62 0.84
CA HIS A 8 -3.14 23.54 1.94
C HIS A 8 -2.46 23.09 3.24
N PRO A 9 -1.58 23.91 3.84
CA PRO A 9 -0.86 23.54 5.06
C PRO A 9 -1.78 23.34 6.28
N GLU A 10 -2.99 23.90 6.25
CA GLU A 10 -4.02 23.69 7.26
C GLU A 10 -4.62 22.27 7.25
N TRP A 11 -4.40 21.50 6.18
CA TRP A 11 -4.83 20.09 6.06
C TRP A 11 -3.76 19.10 6.49
N GLN A 12 -2.54 19.58 6.80
CA GLN A 12 -1.46 18.71 7.24
C GLN A 12 -1.73 18.18 8.65
N LEU A 13 -1.50 16.89 8.85
CA LEU A 13 -1.49 16.28 10.16
C LEU A 13 -0.48 17.00 11.07
N LYS A 14 -0.85 17.26 12.32
CA LYS A 14 0.01 17.88 13.32
C LYS A 14 0.61 16.83 14.21
N GLU A 15 1.88 17.00 14.57
CA GLU A 15 2.65 16.10 15.41
C GLU A 15 3.22 16.86 16.63
N LEU A 16 3.13 16.23 17.79
CA LEU A 16 3.80 16.70 19.00
C LEU A 16 5.27 16.27 18.99
N THR A 17 6.15 17.24 19.06
CA THR A 17 7.59 17.00 19.11
C THR A 17 8.17 17.58 20.40
N SER A 18 9.42 17.27 20.72
CA SER A 18 10.14 17.88 21.85
C SER A 18 10.25 19.42 21.76
N ARG A 19 9.99 19.99 20.58
CA ARG A 19 10.06 21.44 20.30
C ARG A 19 8.67 22.07 20.20
N GLY A 20 7.60 21.33 20.44
CA GLY A 20 6.21 21.76 20.33
C GLY A 20 5.48 21.06 19.18
N ILE A 21 4.43 21.72 18.64
CA ILE A 21 3.63 21.16 17.55
C ILE A 21 4.29 21.48 16.20
N SER A 22 4.49 20.46 15.36
CA SER A 22 4.94 20.59 13.97
C SER A 22 3.92 20.02 13.00
N SER A 23 4.10 20.32 11.71
CA SER A 23 3.28 19.76 10.63
C SER A 23 3.98 18.59 9.97
N VAL A 24 3.25 17.51 9.71
CA VAL A 24 3.70 16.38 8.90
C VAL A 24 3.38 16.69 7.44
N SER A 25 4.37 17.14 6.68
CA SER A 25 4.18 17.65 5.31
C SER A 25 3.72 16.60 4.29
N SER A 26 3.84 15.32 4.63
CA SER A 26 3.45 14.19 3.78
C SER A 26 2.11 13.56 4.16
N ALA A 27 1.57 13.88 5.36
CA ALA A 27 0.36 13.27 5.88
C ALA A 27 -0.79 14.29 6.00
N MET A 28 -1.95 13.92 5.48
CA MET A 28 -3.19 14.68 5.62
C MET A 28 -3.86 14.36 6.96
N ASP A 29 -4.42 15.35 7.61
CA ASP A 29 -5.31 15.14 8.75
C ASP A 29 -6.64 14.53 8.28
N VAL A 30 -6.80 13.23 8.48
CA VAL A 30 -8.01 12.48 8.08
C VAL A 30 -9.25 12.83 8.91
N THR A 31 -9.12 13.69 9.92
CA THR A 31 -10.23 14.24 10.71
C THR A 31 -10.67 15.62 10.23
N ASN A 32 -9.91 16.22 9.31
CA ASN A 32 -10.26 17.52 8.70
C ASN A 32 -11.31 17.33 7.60
N GLU A 33 -12.53 17.76 7.83
CA GLU A 33 -13.66 17.57 6.91
C GLU A 33 -13.40 18.15 5.51
N ALA A 34 -12.76 19.33 5.41
CA ALA A 34 -12.46 19.96 4.13
C ALA A 34 -11.42 19.14 3.32
N ALA A 35 -10.38 18.67 4.00
CA ALA A 35 -9.36 17.80 3.39
C ALA A 35 -9.96 16.48 2.91
N VAL A 36 -10.82 15.87 3.71
CA VAL A 36 -11.51 14.61 3.36
C VAL A 36 -12.46 14.86 2.16
N ALA A 37 -13.25 15.91 2.17
CA ALA A 37 -14.15 16.24 1.06
C ALA A 37 -13.38 16.50 -0.26
N PHE A 38 -12.27 17.22 -0.19
CA PHE A 38 -11.39 17.41 -1.34
C PHE A 38 -10.82 16.08 -1.86
N THR A 39 -10.34 15.21 -0.97
CA THR A 39 -9.82 13.90 -1.36
C THR A 39 -10.91 13.06 -2.04
N PHE A 40 -12.13 13.08 -1.55
CA PHE A 40 -13.27 12.40 -2.18
C PHE A 40 -13.53 12.90 -3.60
N SER A 41 -13.46 14.22 -3.82
CA SER A 41 -13.62 14.80 -5.16
C SER A 41 -12.52 14.33 -6.12
N LEU A 42 -11.28 14.22 -5.66
CA LEU A 42 -10.18 13.67 -6.47
C LEU A 42 -10.41 12.20 -6.83
N TYR A 43 -10.83 11.37 -5.88
CA TYR A 43 -11.15 9.97 -6.19
C TYR A 43 -12.27 9.86 -7.23
N GLN A 44 -13.33 10.67 -7.13
CA GLN A 44 -14.41 10.69 -8.10
C GLN A 44 -13.93 11.11 -9.49
N GLU A 45 -13.09 12.14 -9.59
CA GLU A 45 -12.50 12.59 -10.85
C GLU A 45 -11.63 11.48 -11.48
N TYR A 46 -10.73 10.85 -10.72
CA TYR A 46 -9.89 9.77 -11.23
C TYR A 46 -10.69 8.54 -11.62
N MET A 47 -11.67 8.13 -10.85
CA MET A 47 -12.52 6.98 -11.20
C MET A 47 -13.26 7.19 -12.52
N ALA A 48 -13.65 8.42 -12.85
CA ALA A 48 -14.27 8.75 -14.14
C ALA A 48 -13.31 8.57 -15.32
N LEU A 49 -11.98 8.68 -15.12
CA LEU A 49 -10.97 8.46 -16.15
C LEU A 49 -10.67 6.97 -16.40
N PHE A 50 -10.81 6.14 -15.36
CA PHE A 50 -10.47 4.71 -15.44
C PHE A 50 -11.66 3.82 -15.82
N THR A 51 -12.40 4.23 -16.85
CA THR A 51 -13.53 3.46 -17.36
C THR A 51 -13.08 2.08 -17.85
N GLY A 52 -13.83 1.04 -17.46
CA GLY A 52 -13.51 -0.35 -17.82
C GLY A 52 -12.49 -1.04 -16.90
N CYS A 53 -11.88 -0.33 -15.94
CA CYS A 53 -11.09 -0.95 -14.91
C CYS A 53 -11.96 -1.65 -13.87
N ARG A 54 -11.51 -2.79 -13.39
CA ARG A 54 -12.20 -3.56 -12.34
C ARG A 54 -11.78 -3.13 -10.94
N TYR A 55 -10.54 -2.70 -10.79
CA TYR A 55 -9.92 -2.42 -9.50
C TYR A 55 -9.52 -0.96 -9.40
N PHE A 56 -9.59 -0.41 -8.19
CA PHE A 56 -9.09 0.92 -7.90
C PHE A 56 -8.30 0.89 -6.59
N HIS A 57 -7.01 1.27 -6.66
CA HIS A 57 -6.13 1.27 -5.50
C HIS A 57 -6.21 2.60 -4.77
N ILE A 58 -6.47 2.57 -3.47
CA ILE A 58 -6.68 3.76 -2.64
C ILE A 58 -5.46 4.14 -1.79
N GLY A 59 -4.34 3.44 -1.91
CA GLY A 59 -3.12 3.73 -1.14
C GLY A 59 -3.19 3.24 0.29
N ALA A 60 -3.12 4.16 1.24
CA ALA A 60 -3.15 3.96 2.69
C ALA A 60 -1.85 3.41 3.30
N ASP A 61 -0.73 3.51 2.57
CA ASP A 61 0.61 3.18 3.02
C ASP A 61 1.30 4.38 3.70
N GLU A 62 2.23 4.10 4.57
CA GLU A 62 3.21 5.05 5.15
C GLU A 62 2.60 6.40 5.58
N PHE A 63 1.34 6.38 6.02
CA PHE A 63 0.58 7.59 6.35
C PHE A 63 1.18 8.39 7.50
N ALA A 64 1.53 7.71 8.60
CA ALA A 64 2.00 8.29 9.86
C ALA A 64 2.74 7.21 10.65
N ASP A 65 3.22 7.52 11.86
CA ASP A 65 3.63 6.47 12.79
C ASP A 65 2.40 5.74 13.33
N PHE A 66 2.05 4.63 12.70
CA PHE A 66 0.91 3.79 13.09
C PHE A 66 1.07 3.16 14.47
N ASP A 67 2.26 3.16 15.03
CA ASP A 67 2.55 2.57 16.32
C ASP A 67 2.45 3.58 17.47
N ASP A 68 2.43 4.88 17.17
CA ASP A 68 2.33 5.97 18.12
C ASP A 68 1.38 7.08 17.66
N PHE A 69 0.09 6.79 17.60
CA PHE A 69 -0.92 7.80 17.27
C PHE A 69 -1.06 8.90 18.34
N GLU A 70 -0.54 8.69 19.55
CA GLU A 70 -0.62 9.67 20.65
C GLU A 70 0.22 10.92 20.33
N CYS A 71 1.24 10.81 19.49
CA CYS A 71 2.01 11.96 19.07
C CYS A 71 1.24 12.90 18.09
N TYR A 72 0.10 12.48 17.54
CA TYR A 72 -0.73 13.28 16.66
C TYR A 72 -2.00 13.75 17.35
N PRO A 73 -2.14 15.04 17.73
CA PRO A 73 -3.28 15.52 18.50
C PRO A 73 -4.66 15.16 17.92
N ALA A 74 -4.80 15.18 16.60
CA ALA A 74 -6.04 14.80 15.91
C ALA A 74 -6.36 13.31 16.03
N LEU A 75 -5.35 12.47 16.24
CA LEU A 75 -5.43 11.01 16.25
C LEU A 75 -5.17 10.40 17.64
N ALA A 76 -4.82 11.19 18.66
CA ALA A 76 -4.45 10.70 19.98
C ALA A 76 -5.57 9.88 20.66
N ASP A 77 -6.84 10.24 20.42
CA ASP A 77 -7.98 9.44 20.81
C ASP A 77 -8.48 8.59 19.64
N ARG A 78 -8.39 7.26 19.75
CA ARG A 78 -8.85 6.27 18.76
C ARG A 78 -8.30 6.51 17.35
N GLY A 79 -7.00 6.82 17.24
CA GLY A 79 -6.38 7.16 15.94
C GLY A 79 -6.51 6.05 14.90
N GLN A 80 -6.34 4.79 15.30
CA GLN A 80 -6.54 3.63 14.43
C GLN A 80 -7.98 3.59 13.85
N GLU A 81 -9.00 3.77 14.69
CA GLU A 81 -10.40 3.77 14.24
C GLU A 81 -10.71 4.94 13.31
N LYS A 82 -10.16 6.14 13.60
CA LYS A 82 -10.33 7.31 12.74
C LYS A 82 -9.71 7.10 11.37
N PHE A 83 -8.48 6.58 11.33
CA PHE A 83 -7.79 6.26 10.09
C PHE A 83 -8.53 5.16 9.29
N GLU A 84 -8.88 4.06 9.92
CA GLU A 84 -9.66 2.98 9.28
C GLU A 84 -11.04 3.46 8.83
N GLY A 85 -11.70 4.31 9.60
CA GLY A 85 -12.97 4.94 9.23
C GLY A 85 -12.85 5.77 7.94
N TYR A 86 -11.78 6.55 7.81
CA TYR A 86 -11.46 7.28 6.58
C TYR A 86 -11.23 6.33 5.41
N VAL A 87 -10.40 5.29 5.57
CA VAL A 87 -10.12 4.29 4.53
C VAL A 87 -11.41 3.57 4.11
N ASN A 88 -12.24 3.16 5.06
CA ASN A 88 -13.53 2.52 4.80
C ASN A 88 -14.49 3.42 4.02
N SER A 89 -14.48 4.73 4.31
CA SER A 89 -15.32 5.70 3.60
C SER A 89 -14.91 5.85 2.13
N ILE A 90 -13.60 5.89 1.85
CA ILE A 90 -13.07 5.87 0.48
C ILE A 90 -13.41 4.53 -0.20
N ALA A 91 -13.23 3.42 0.50
CA ALA A 91 -13.58 2.10 -0.05
C ALA A 91 -15.06 2.00 -0.44
N ALA A 92 -15.96 2.55 0.38
CA ALA A 92 -17.38 2.61 0.07
C ALA A 92 -17.67 3.46 -1.18
N LEU A 93 -17.01 4.63 -1.31
CA LEU A 93 -17.10 5.49 -2.50
C LEU A 93 -16.66 4.74 -3.77
N VAL A 94 -15.52 4.05 -3.70
CA VAL A 94 -14.95 3.25 -4.80
C VAL A 94 -15.89 2.11 -5.19
N ARG A 95 -16.47 1.42 -4.21
CA ARG A 95 -17.47 0.37 -4.42
C ARG A 95 -18.75 0.89 -5.09
N GLN A 96 -19.25 2.04 -4.65
CA GLN A 96 -20.44 2.68 -5.25
C GLN A 96 -20.21 3.04 -6.72
N ALA A 97 -18.97 3.38 -7.09
CA ALA A 97 -18.57 3.62 -8.48
C ALA A 97 -18.37 2.34 -9.31
N GLY A 98 -18.53 1.14 -8.71
CA GLY A 98 -18.45 -0.16 -9.40
C GLY A 98 -17.08 -0.82 -9.41
N PHE A 99 -16.09 -0.26 -8.71
CA PHE A 99 -14.74 -0.85 -8.61
C PHE A 99 -14.60 -1.74 -7.37
N ILE A 100 -13.59 -2.60 -7.40
CA ILE A 100 -13.11 -3.33 -6.22
C ILE A 100 -11.96 -2.50 -5.62
N PRO A 101 -12.10 -1.98 -4.38
CA PRO A 101 -11.04 -1.17 -3.76
C PRO A 101 -9.89 -2.05 -3.30
N ARG A 102 -8.66 -1.54 -3.46
CA ARG A 102 -7.41 -2.15 -2.99
C ARG A 102 -6.67 -1.20 -2.07
N VAL A 103 -5.95 -1.75 -1.10
CA VAL A 103 -5.20 -0.98 -0.10
C VAL A 103 -3.90 -1.70 0.26
N TRP A 104 -2.84 -0.93 0.59
CA TRP A 104 -1.61 -1.50 1.11
C TRP A 104 -1.79 -2.07 2.52
N ASN A 105 -0.95 -3.03 2.90
CA ASN A 105 -1.13 -3.80 4.16
C ASN A 105 -0.57 -3.13 5.41
N ASP A 106 0.40 -2.25 5.29
CA ASP A 106 1.31 -1.85 6.38
C ASP A 106 0.67 -1.09 7.55
N ALA A 107 -0.52 -0.51 7.33
CA ALA A 107 -1.27 0.22 8.35
C ALA A 107 -2.11 -0.65 9.29
N PHE A 108 -2.49 -1.88 8.89
CA PHE A 108 -3.57 -2.63 9.51
C PHE A 108 -3.08 -3.80 10.36
N PHE A 109 -3.86 -4.14 11.39
CA PHE A 109 -3.58 -5.23 12.34
C PHE A 109 -2.22 -5.13 13.05
N ARG A 110 -1.61 -3.95 13.08
CA ARG A 110 -0.30 -3.75 13.73
C ARG A 110 -0.36 -4.06 15.21
N LYS A 111 0.74 -4.59 15.77
CA LYS A 111 0.84 -5.02 17.18
C LYS A 111 -0.30 -5.97 17.60
N ASN A 112 -0.79 -6.80 16.67
CA ASN A 112 -1.94 -7.71 16.88
C ASN A 112 -3.23 -6.99 17.36
N ARG A 113 -3.40 -5.72 17.00
CA ARG A 113 -4.66 -5.00 17.24
C ARG A 113 -5.75 -5.55 16.33
N THR A 114 -6.98 -5.46 16.78
CA THR A 114 -8.14 -5.69 15.91
C THR A 114 -8.26 -4.55 14.91
N SER A 115 -8.87 -4.82 13.77
CA SER A 115 -9.12 -3.83 12.73
C SER A 115 -10.61 -3.82 12.36
N THR A 116 -11.12 -2.62 12.09
CA THR A 116 -12.48 -2.38 11.57
C THR A 116 -12.49 -2.26 10.04
N LEU A 117 -11.37 -2.58 9.39
CA LEU A 117 -11.21 -2.48 7.96
C LEU A 117 -12.27 -3.31 7.22
N SER A 118 -12.91 -2.72 6.21
CA SER A 118 -13.96 -3.36 5.43
C SER A 118 -13.47 -4.64 4.74
N LYS A 119 -14.25 -5.72 4.85
CA LYS A 119 -13.96 -7.01 4.16
C LYS A 119 -14.17 -6.95 2.64
N GLU A 120 -14.68 -5.84 2.12
CA GLU A 120 -14.79 -5.61 0.68
C GLU A 120 -13.50 -5.12 0.02
N LEU A 121 -12.47 -4.80 0.82
CA LEU A 121 -11.14 -4.43 0.36
C LEU A 121 -10.31 -5.66 0.02
N GLU A 122 -9.56 -5.58 -1.08
CA GLU A 122 -8.46 -6.49 -1.36
C GLU A 122 -7.15 -5.88 -0.83
N ILE A 123 -6.35 -6.70 -0.16
CA ILE A 123 -5.09 -6.27 0.45
C ILE A 123 -3.94 -6.49 -0.54
N THR A 124 -3.25 -5.44 -0.92
CA THR A 124 -1.98 -5.52 -1.63
C THR A 124 -0.86 -5.62 -0.61
N TYR A 125 -0.35 -6.83 -0.43
CA TYR A 125 0.64 -7.13 0.60
C TYR A 125 2.05 -6.97 0.02
N TRP A 126 2.73 -5.87 0.40
CA TRP A 126 4.03 -5.53 -0.15
C TRP A 126 5.18 -5.83 0.81
N THR A 127 5.01 -5.61 2.11
CA THR A 127 6.13 -5.66 3.05
C THR A 127 5.76 -6.11 4.46
N ARG A 128 6.78 -6.54 5.20
CA ARG A 128 6.78 -6.75 6.66
C ARG A 128 8.17 -6.49 7.24
N TRP A 129 8.75 -5.33 6.98
CA TRP A 129 10.08 -4.98 7.49
C TRP A 129 10.10 -4.53 8.95
N GLN A 130 8.95 -4.26 9.55
CA GLN A 130 8.78 -4.02 11.00
C GLN A 130 8.06 -5.21 11.65
N LYS A 131 8.51 -5.58 12.87
CA LYS A 131 7.88 -6.69 13.63
C LYS A 131 6.45 -6.39 14.06
N GLU A 132 6.09 -5.11 14.16
CA GLU A 132 4.77 -4.60 14.50
C GLU A 132 3.76 -4.78 13.35
N MET A 133 4.23 -4.90 12.13
CA MET A 133 3.39 -5.16 10.96
C MET A 133 2.81 -6.58 11.02
N ALA A 134 1.53 -6.69 10.69
CA ALA A 134 0.86 -7.97 10.71
C ALA A 134 1.42 -8.94 9.65
N PRO A 135 1.60 -10.22 9.97
CA PRO A 135 1.90 -11.22 8.97
C PRO A 135 0.74 -11.39 7.98
N VAL A 136 1.04 -11.82 6.76
CA VAL A 136 0.02 -12.06 5.73
C VAL A 136 -1.06 -13.03 6.22
N GLN A 137 -0.69 -14.00 7.04
CA GLN A 137 -1.61 -14.97 7.63
C GLN A 137 -2.74 -14.31 8.42
N THR A 138 -2.49 -13.19 9.12
CA THR A 138 -3.53 -12.44 9.86
C THR A 138 -4.63 -11.95 8.91
N PHE A 139 -4.29 -11.42 7.75
CA PHE A 139 -5.27 -10.97 6.76
C PHE A 139 -6.08 -12.14 6.19
N LEU A 140 -5.42 -13.26 5.94
CA LEU A 140 -6.06 -14.47 5.42
C LEU A 140 -7.02 -15.09 6.44
N ASP A 141 -6.60 -15.23 7.70
CA ASP A 141 -7.42 -15.73 8.81
C ASP A 141 -8.65 -14.84 9.05
N GLU A 142 -8.50 -13.54 8.84
CA GLU A 142 -9.57 -12.56 8.90
C GLU A 142 -10.47 -12.54 7.64
N GLY A 143 -10.18 -13.37 6.64
CA GLY A 143 -11.01 -13.58 5.44
C GLY A 143 -10.78 -12.58 4.30
N TYR A 144 -9.69 -11.80 4.31
CA TYR A 144 -9.37 -10.93 3.18
C TYR A 144 -8.81 -11.69 1.99
N SER A 145 -9.08 -11.17 0.79
CA SER A 145 -8.31 -11.51 -0.41
C SER A 145 -7.01 -10.71 -0.43
N VAL A 146 -5.92 -11.35 -0.85
CA VAL A 146 -4.60 -10.71 -0.91
C VAL A 146 -4.00 -10.78 -2.30
N ILE A 147 -3.21 -9.76 -2.65
CA ILE A 147 -2.38 -9.72 -3.85
C ILE A 147 -0.92 -9.61 -3.39
N ASN A 148 -0.05 -10.46 -3.95
CA ASN A 148 1.34 -10.52 -3.58
C ASN A 148 2.16 -9.45 -4.32
N PHE A 149 2.69 -8.47 -3.58
CA PHE A 149 3.60 -7.43 -4.04
C PHE A 149 4.99 -7.56 -3.41
N ASN A 150 5.38 -8.73 -3.00
CA ASN A 150 6.60 -9.02 -2.25
C ASN A 150 7.79 -8.12 -2.62
N ASP A 151 8.12 -7.16 -1.76
CA ASP A 151 9.15 -6.15 -1.97
C ASP A 151 10.57 -6.74 -2.10
N ASN A 152 10.81 -7.96 -1.58
CA ASN A 152 12.11 -8.63 -1.65
C ASN A 152 12.42 -9.22 -3.03
N TYR A 153 11.39 -9.42 -3.89
CA TYR A 153 11.50 -10.07 -5.20
C TYR A 153 10.89 -9.27 -6.34
N LEU A 154 9.82 -8.51 -6.09
CA LEU A 154 8.97 -7.93 -7.12
C LEU A 154 9.05 -6.39 -7.20
N TYR A 155 9.93 -5.76 -6.44
CA TYR A 155 10.12 -4.31 -6.46
C TYR A 155 11.33 -3.93 -7.30
N TYR A 156 11.06 -3.24 -8.43
CA TYR A 156 12.08 -2.59 -9.24
C TYR A 156 12.12 -1.11 -8.86
N VAL A 157 13.05 -0.75 -7.95
CA VAL A 157 13.20 0.63 -7.43
C VAL A 157 14.36 1.31 -8.15
N LEU A 158 14.06 2.30 -8.99
CA LEU A 158 15.06 3.04 -9.76
C LEU A 158 16.03 3.78 -8.83
N GLY A 159 17.34 3.53 -9.08
CA GLY A 159 18.43 4.08 -8.27
C GLY A 159 18.64 3.35 -6.94
N GLU A 160 18.06 2.16 -6.77
CA GLU A 160 18.24 1.32 -5.57
C GLU A 160 18.01 2.11 -4.28
N ASN A 161 16.97 2.96 -4.29
CA ASN A 161 16.63 3.82 -3.18
C ASN A 161 16.06 3.01 -2.00
N ALA A 162 16.02 3.58 -0.81
CA ALA A 162 15.45 3.00 0.41
C ALA A 162 16.00 1.60 0.78
N GLY A 163 17.21 1.27 0.33
CA GLY A 163 17.85 -0.02 0.63
C GLY A 163 17.44 -1.17 -0.28
N TYR A 164 16.64 -0.91 -1.31
CA TYR A 164 16.30 -1.92 -2.31
C TYR A 164 17.46 -2.14 -3.30
N SER A 165 17.59 -3.38 -3.76
CA SER A 165 18.42 -3.74 -4.91
C SER A 165 17.53 -4.15 -6.08
N TYR A 166 18.01 -3.96 -7.31
CA TYR A 166 17.26 -4.41 -8.48
C TYR A 166 16.98 -5.91 -8.43
N PRO A 167 15.73 -6.34 -8.66
CA PRO A 167 15.42 -7.75 -8.75
C PRO A 167 16.08 -8.36 -10.00
N THR A 168 16.35 -9.67 -9.97
CA THR A 168 16.86 -10.39 -11.12
C THR A 168 15.87 -11.44 -11.60
N ALA A 169 15.83 -11.70 -12.91
CA ALA A 169 15.00 -12.75 -13.49
C ALA A 169 15.31 -14.12 -12.89
N GLN A 170 16.60 -14.40 -12.63
CA GLN A 170 17.03 -15.64 -12.00
C GLN A 170 16.44 -15.79 -10.59
N LYS A 171 16.56 -14.76 -9.74
CA LYS A 171 16.03 -14.78 -8.38
C LYS A 171 14.51 -14.97 -8.36
N ILE A 172 13.77 -14.29 -9.24
CA ILE A 172 12.33 -14.47 -9.38
C ILE A 172 12.01 -15.92 -9.78
N LYS A 173 12.68 -16.46 -10.77
CA LYS A 173 12.41 -17.81 -11.30
C LYS A 173 12.75 -18.93 -10.31
N GLU A 174 13.86 -18.81 -9.58
CA GLU A 174 14.40 -19.90 -8.75
C GLU A 174 13.93 -19.85 -7.31
N GLU A 175 13.68 -18.63 -6.77
CA GLU A 175 13.46 -18.46 -5.33
C GLU A 175 12.04 -18.00 -4.99
N TRP A 176 11.36 -17.23 -5.89
CA TRP A 176 10.04 -16.73 -5.61
C TRP A 176 8.94 -17.69 -6.09
N GLN A 177 7.81 -17.68 -5.38
CA GLN A 177 6.58 -18.38 -5.74
C GLN A 177 5.37 -17.49 -5.42
N PRO A 178 4.21 -17.65 -6.11
CA PRO A 178 3.01 -16.84 -5.86
C PRO A 178 2.51 -16.86 -4.41
N ASP A 179 2.78 -17.91 -3.66
CA ASP A 179 2.44 -18.08 -2.25
C ASP A 179 3.54 -17.63 -1.27
N LEU A 180 4.68 -17.11 -1.79
CA LEU A 180 5.79 -16.57 -1.00
C LEU A 180 5.67 -15.04 -0.90
N PHE A 181 5.30 -14.56 0.27
CA PHE A 181 5.13 -13.14 0.58
C PHE A 181 6.38 -12.54 1.24
N ALA A 182 6.41 -11.20 1.36
CA ALA A 182 7.52 -10.45 1.95
C ALA A 182 7.97 -11.03 3.31
N SER A 183 9.27 -10.93 3.61
CA SER A 183 9.89 -11.54 4.80
C SER A 183 9.72 -13.06 4.86
N GLU A 184 9.86 -13.73 3.72
CA GLU A 184 9.86 -15.21 3.58
C GLU A 184 8.58 -15.88 4.15
N GLN A 185 7.44 -15.19 4.11
CA GLN A 185 6.18 -15.71 4.60
C GLN A 185 5.51 -16.59 3.54
N LYS A 186 5.44 -17.89 3.81
CA LYS A 186 4.74 -18.83 2.94
C LYS A 186 3.31 -19.06 3.40
N VAL A 187 2.34 -18.86 2.48
CA VAL A 187 0.92 -19.04 2.75
C VAL A 187 0.56 -20.51 2.78
N LYS A 188 -0.26 -20.92 3.76
CA LYS A 188 -0.75 -22.27 3.88
C LYS A 188 -1.69 -22.63 2.74
N ARG A 189 -1.72 -23.91 2.36
CA ARG A 189 -2.52 -24.43 1.25
C ARG A 189 -4.01 -24.08 1.36
N GLU A 190 -4.56 -24.09 2.57
CA GLU A 190 -5.97 -23.79 2.84
C GLU A 190 -6.41 -22.36 2.46
N HIS A 191 -5.45 -21.41 2.37
CA HIS A 191 -5.68 -20.01 2.02
C HIS A 191 -5.29 -19.64 0.59
N GLN A 192 -4.83 -20.58 -0.22
CA GLN A 192 -4.35 -20.28 -1.57
C GLN A 192 -5.42 -19.63 -2.46
N GLU A 193 -6.69 -19.97 -2.28
CA GLU A 193 -7.81 -19.37 -3.03
C GLU A 193 -8.02 -17.87 -2.70
N GLN A 194 -7.53 -17.41 -1.55
CA GLN A 194 -7.58 -16.01 -1.16
C GLN A 194 -6.47 -15.18 -1.81
N ILE A 195 -5.44 -15.81 -2.38
CA ILE A 195 -4.39 -15.15 -3.17
C ILE A 195 -4.97 -14.86 -4.57
N LYS A 196 -5.23 -13.59 -4.88
CA LYS A 196 -5.87 -13.19 -6.14
C LYS A 196 -4.86 -12.93 -7.27
N GLY A 197 -3.57 -13.04 -7.00
CA GLY A 197 -2.48 -12.87 -7.93
C GLY A 197 -1.27 -12.23 -7.30
N ALA A 198 -0.37 -11.79 -8.16
CA ALA A 198 0.81 -11.03 -7.77
C ALA A 198 1.06 -9.88 -8.76
N ALA A 199 1.92 -8.93 -8.39
CA ALA A 199 2.30 -7.84 -9.25
C ALA A 199 3.77 -7.45 -9.04
N LEU A 200 4.46 -7.18 -10.14
CA LEU A 200 5.76 -6.53 -10.14
C LEU A 200 5.52 -5.02 -10.12
N ALA A 201 6.17 -4.33 -9.19
CA ALA A 201 6.06 -2.88 -9.04
C ALA A 201 7.33 -2.18 -9.54
N ILE A 202 7.15 -1.08 -10.26
CA ILE A 202 8.22 -0.22 -10.75
C ILE A 202 8.09 1.13 -10.05
N TRP A 203 9.09 1.49 -9.26
CA TRP A 203 9.14 2.74 -8.51
C TRP A 203 10.21 3.65 -9.11
N CYS A 204 9.80 4.82 -9.59
CA CYS A 204 10.68 5.77 -10.25
C CYS A 204 11.26 6.80 -9.26
N ASP A 205 11.84 6.34 -8.15
CA ASP A 205 12.36 7.19 -7.08
C ASP A 205 13.49 8.11 -7.55
N LYS A 206 14.36 7.59 -8.44
CA LYS A 206 15.44 8.33 -9.10
C LYS A 206 15.35 8.11 -10.60
N PRO A 207 14.44 8.82 -11.29
CA PRO A 207 14.15 8.57 -12.70
C PRO A 207 15.36 8.73 -13.62
N GLU A 208 16.36 9.53 -13.20
CA GLU A 208 17.62 9.75 -13.92
C GLU A 208 18.65 8.61 -13.76
N ALA A 209 18.37 7.59 -12.94
CA ALA A 209 19.33 6.52 -12.64
C ALA A 209 19.63 5.60 -13.83
N LYS A 210 18.68 5.49 -14.78
CA LYS A 210 18.84 4.69 -15.99
C LYS A 210 18.05 5.30 -17.15
N GLU A 211 18.50 5.02 -18.37
CA GLU A 211 17.78 5.33 -19.59
C GLU A 211 16.52 4.45 -19.76
N GLU A 212 15.47 4.99 -20.34
CA GLU A 212 14.17 4.31 -20.53
C GLU A 212 14.31 2.96 -21.25
N GLU A 213 15.14 2.90 -22.32
CA GLU A 213 15.37 1.65 -23.06
C GLU A 213 16.01 0.56 -22.19
N THR A 214 16.95 0.95 -21.29
CA THR A 214 17.56 0.01 -20.34
C THR A 214 16.53 -0.52 -19.36
N ILE A 215 15.69 0.35 -18.80
CA ILE A 215 14.61 -0.02 -17.88
C ILE A 215 13.67 -1.00 -18.59
N PHE A 216 13.23 -0.68 -19.83
CA PHE A 216 12.35 -1.54 -20.59
C PHE A 216 12.92 -2.95 -20.79
N LEU A 217 14.19 -3.05 -21.22
CA LEU A 217 14.84 -4.34 -21.45
C LEU A 217 15.01 -5.17 -20.18
N GLU A 218 15.26 -4.53 -19.05
CA GLU A 218 15.32 -5.21 -17.74
C GLU A 218 13.93 -5.67 -17.30
N ILE A 219 12.92 -4.83 -17.38
CA ILE A 219 11.53 -5.16 -17.00
C ILE A 219 10.97 -6.32 -17.85
N VAL A 220 11.22 -6.34 -19.14
CA VAL A 220 10.80 -7.46 -20.01
C VAL A 220 11.37 -8.79 -19.53
N LYS A 221 12.63 -8.84 -19.10
CA LYS A 221 13.24 -10.06 -18.55
C LYS A 221 12.61 -10.47 -17.22
N LEU A 222 12.33 -9.50 -16.35
CA LEU A 222 11.67 -9.77 -15.05
C LEU A 222 10.24 -10.29 -15.28
N MET A 223 9.49 -9.65 -16.18
CA MET A 223 8.13 -10.06 -16.52
C MET A 223 8.08 -11.47 -17.15
N ALA A 224 9.07 -11.84 -17.98
CA ALA A 224 9.17 -13.18 -18.52
C ALA A 224 9.35 -14.22 -17.40
N ALA A 225 10.30 -14.00 -16.49
CA ALA A 225 10.53 -14.89 -15.35
C ALA A 225 9.32 -14.95 -14.40
N PHE A 226 8.69 -13.81 -14.12
CA PHE A 226 7.49 -13.70 -13.30
C PHE A 226 6.31 -14.49 -13.90
N SER A 227 6.09 -14.38 -15.20
CA SER A 227 4.97 -15.03 -15.89
C SER A 227 5.08 -16.56 -15.92
N GLU A 228 6.29 -17.14 -15.90
CA GLU A 228 6.51 -18.59 -15.85
C GLU A 228 5.82 -19.26 -14.64
N HIS A 229 5.57 -18.52 -13.55
CA HIS A 229 4.88 -19.05 -12.36
C HIS A 229 3.35 -19.18 -12.52
N PHE A 230 2.76 -18.63 -13.58
CA PHE A 230 1.32 -18.62 -13.80
C PHE A 230 0.87 -19.40 -15.03
N TYR A 231 1.79 -19.68 -15.96
CA TYR A 231 1.49 -20.33 -17.25
C TYR A 231 2.27 -21.64 -17.42
N GLN A 232 2.17 -22.52 -16.43
CA GLN A 232 2.72 -23.88 -16.52
C GLN A 232 1.69 -24.86 -17.02
#